data_6a791f0c60517d0ca745dd75bce87b47
#
_entry.id   6a791f0c60517d0ca745dd75bce87b47
#
_cell.length_a   1.000
_cell.length_b   1.000
_cell.length_c   1.000
_cell.angle_alpha   90.00
_cell.angle_beta   90.00
_cell.angle_gamma   90.00
#
_symmetry.space_group_name_H-M   'P 1'
#
loop_
_entity.id
_entity.type
_entity.pdbx_description
1 polymer ?
#
loop_
_entity_poly.entity_id
_entity_poly.type
_entity_poly.pdbx_seq_one_letter_code
_entity_poly.pdbx_strand_id
1 'polypeptide(L)'
;MGTKSGESWIFWLNRDVYFYIYSSSWFSLCNKKGCFEMGVIDKFGVPKPISKILNWARAYDMWYFQFGLACCAIEVMAASGPRHDFMRLGIIPLPASPRQADLMVVAGTVTDKMAPAVKRLYDQMPEPKYVISMGSCSNSGGPYWDSYSVTKGVDQLIPVDVYVPGCPPRPEALQEGIVLLQKKIKGENIQEKWRAKDIEPV
;
A
#
# COMPACT_ATOMS: atom_id res chain seq x y z
N MET A 1 11.31 54.18 -2.43
CA MET A 1 10.05 54.30 -3.13
C MET A 1 10.10 53.27 -4.24
N GLY A 2 9.52 52.21 -4.20
CA GLY A 2 8.32 51.55 -3.74
C GLY A 2 7.78 50.84 -4.94
N THR A 3 7.42 49.68 -4.87
CA THR A 3 6.26 48.93 -5.36
C THR A 3 6.63 47.50 -5.63
N LYS A 4 6.56 46.71 -4.58
CA LYS A 4 6.32 45.27 -4.67
C LYS A 4 4.87 45.05 -4.32
N SER A 5 4.02 44.74 -5.26
CA SER A 5 2.69 44.16 -5.01
C SER A 5 2.14 43.64 -6.32
N GLY A 6 2.00 42.34 -6.46
CA GLY A 6 1.26 41.78 -7.57
C GLY A 6 1.25 40.26 -7.75
N GLU A 7 2.10 39.50 -7.08
CA GLU A 7 2.17 38.05 -7.42
C GLU A 7 1.74 37.05 -6.32
N SER A 8 1.32 37.52 -5.15
CA SER A 8 0.98 36.63 -4.05
C SER A 8 -0.51 36.25 -3.97
N TRP A 9 -1.37 36.85 -4.78
CA TRP A 9 -2.84 36.63 -4.68
C TRP A 9 -3.35 35.47 -5.52
N ILE A 10 -2.65 35.09 -6.58
CA ILE A 10 -3.11 34.01 -7.49
C ILE A 10 -2.84 32.62 -6.87
N PHE A 11 -1.84 32.51 -6.01
CA PHE A 11 -1.51 31.23 -5.36
C PHE A 11 -2.48 30.84 -4.22
N TRP A 12 -3.14 31.81 -3.61
CA TRP A 12 -4.10 31.60 -2.51
C TRP A 12 -5.51 31.26 -3.00
N LEU A 13 -5.92 31.79 -4.11
CA LEU A 13 -7.27 31.54 -4.66
C LEU A 13 -7.45 30.11 -5.19
N ASN A 14 -6.38 29.45 -5.58
CA ASN A 14 -6.47 28.06 -6.11
C ASN A 14 -6.53 27.00 -5.02
N ARG A 15 -6.11 27.31 -3.79
CA ARG A 15 -6.11 26.37 -2.68
C ARG A 15 -7.47 26.26 -2.00
N ASP A 16 -8.21 27.34 -1.93
CA ASP A 16 -9.50 27.38 -1.26
C ASP A 16 -10.64 26.86 -2.14
N VAL A 17 -10.53 27.00 -3.47
CA VAL A 17 -11.50 26.44 -4.41
C VAL A 17 -11.41 24.92 -4.50
N TYR A 18 -10.21 24.34 -4.46
CA TYR A 18 -10.04 22.87 -4.41
C TYR A 18 -10.49 22.29 -3.07
N PHE A 19 -10.30 23.02 -1.98
CA PHE A 19 -10.73 22.58 -0.65
C PHE A 19 -12.26 22.69 -0.49
N TYR A 20 -12.90 23.66 -1.13
CA TYR A 20 -14.34 23.89 -1.01
C TYR A 20 -15.18 22.92 -1.85
N ILE A 21 -14.70 22.50 -3.01
CA ILE A 21 -15.40 21.51 -3.85
C ILE A 21 -15.30 20.09 -3.27
N TYR A 22 -14.23 19.79 -2.52
CA TYR A 22 -14.04 18.46 -1.93
C TYR A 22 -14.55 18.34 -0.49
N SER A 23 -14.77 19.47 0.21
CA SER A 23 -15.07 19.49 1.65
C SER A 23 -16.56 19.62 2.02
N SER A 24 -17.43 20.06 1.12
CA SER A 24 -18.74 20.51 1.62
C SER A 24 -19.93 19.58 1.38
N SER A 25 -19.79 18.49 0.62
CA SER A 25 -20.94 17.59 0.42
C SER A 25 -20.72 16.12 0.76
N TRP A 26 -19.47 15.65 0.87
CA TRP A 26 -19.19 14.25 1.21
C TRP A 26 -18.70 14.03 2.65
N PHE A 27 -18.01 15.01 3.24
CA PHE A 27 -17.49 14.87 4.61
C PHE A 27 -18.54 15.13 5.69
N SER A 28 -19.59 15.89 5.38
CA SER A 28 -20.69 16.17 6.31
C SER A 28 -21.70 15.01 6.42
N LEU A 29 -21.71 14.09 5.47
CA LEU A 29 -22.55 12.88 5.51
C LEU A 29 -21.88 11.71 6.25
N CYS A 30 -20.57 11.78 6.47
CA CYS A 30 -19.83 10.72 7.15
C CYS A 30 -19.76 10.88 8.68
N ASN A 31 -20.19 12.03 9.24
CA ASN A 31 -20.02 12.33 10.67
C ASN A 31 -21.29 12.17 11.55
N LYS A 32 -22.43 11.75 11.01
CA LYS A 32 -23.64 11.55 11.85
C LYS A 32 -24.37 10.22 11.74
N LYS A 33 -24.04 9.39 10.77
CA LYS A 33 -24.47 7.97 10.75
C LYS A 33 -23.44 7.24 9.93
N GLY A 34 -22.70 6.34 10.54
CA GLY A 34 -21.69 5.45 9.99
C GLY A 34 -21.45 5.55 8.48
N CYS A 35 -20.19 5.68 8.07
CA CYS A 35 -19.80 5.48 6.68
C CYS A 35 -20.69 4.42 6.07
N PHE A 36 -21.28 4.77 4.92
CA PHE A 36 -22.17 3.94 4.10
C PHE A 36 -22.11 2.47 4.52
N GLU A 37 -23.12 2.05 5.29
CA GLU A 37 -23.22 0.69 5.78
C GLU A 37 -23.08 -0.26 4.59
N MET A 38 -21.95 -0.92 4.50
CA MET A 38 -21.88 -2.22 3.81
C MET A 38 -22.69 -3.28 4.59
N GLY A 39 -23.55 -2.85 5.49
CA GLY A 39 -24.32 -3.64 6.42
C GLY A 39 -25.36 -4.56 5.80
N VAL A 40 -25.62 -4.45 4.50
CA VAL A 40 -26.47 -5.45 3.82
C VAL A 40 -25.66 -6.71 3.51
N ILE A 41 -24.40 -6.56 3.14
CA ILE A 41 -23.50 -7.69 2.85
C ILE A 41 -23.08 -8.40 4.14
N ASP A 42 -22.90 -7.65 5.23
CA ASP A 42 -22.57 -8.21 6.54
C ASP A 42 -23.72 -9.03 7.17
N LYS A 43 -24.96 -8.61 6.95
CA LYS A 43 -26.15 -9.34 7.47
C LYS A 43 -26.48 -10.60 6.68
N PHE A 44 -26.25 -10.61 5.36
CA PHE A 44 -26.63 -11.73 4.50
C PHE A 44 -25.51 -12.69 4.17
N GLY A 45 -24.26 -12.35 4.47
CA GLY A 45 -23.10 -13.15 4.08
C GLY A 45 -22.97 -13.24 2.55
N VAL A 46 -21.78 -13.00 2.02
CA VAL A 46 -21.54 -13.20 0.58
C VAL A 46 -21.63 -14.70 0.27
N PRO A 47 -22.52 -15.16 -0.63
CA PRO A 47 -22.57 -16.57 -0.98
C PRO A 47 -21.22 -17.04 -1.55
N LYS A 48 -20.80 -18.24 -1.17
CA LYS A 48 -19.47 -18.81 -1.52
C LYS A 48 -19.05 -18.66 -3.00
N PRO A 49 -19.94 -18.82 -4.00
CA PRO A 49 -19.54 -18.63 -5.40
C PRO A 49 -19.18 -17.18 -5.74
N ILE A 50 -19.90 -16.22 -5.15
CA ILE A 50 -19.63 -14.78 -5.39
C ILE A 50 -18.32 -14.37 -4.70
N SER A 51 -18.04 -14.87 -3.50
CA SER A 51 -16.78 -14.57 -2.81
C SER A 51 -15.55 -15.09 -3.58
N LYS A 52 -15.65 -16.24 -4.24
CA LYS A 52 -14.58 -16.75 -5.11
C LYS A 52 -14.32 -15.86 -6.33
N ILE A 53 -15.37 -15.36 -6.96
CA ILE A 53 -15.26 -14.45 -8.12
C ILE A 53 -14.64 -13.13 -7.67
N LEU A 54 -15.07 -12.57 -6.55
CA LEU A 54 -14.50 -11.34 -6.00
C LEU A 54 -13.03 -11.50 -5.60
N ASN A 55 -12.65 -12.62 -4.98
CA ASN A 55 -11.25 -12.89 -4.66
C ASN A 55 -10.40 -13.06 -5.91
N TRP A 56 -10.94 -13.69 -6.95
CA TRP A 56 -10.26 -13.82 -8.23
C TRP A 56 -10.03 -12.44 -8.88
N ALA A 57 -11.06 -11.59 -8.92
CA ALA A 57 -10.94 -10.25 -9.45
C ALA A 57 -9.89 -9.43 -8.68
N ARG A 58 -9.94 -9.42 -7.34
CA ARG A 58 -8.97 -8.72 -6.50
C ARG A 58 -7.54 -9.23 -6.66
N ALA A 59 -7.36 -10.51 -6.88
CA ALA A 59 -6.02 -11.09 -7.06
C ALA A 59 -5.34 -10.63 -8.37
N TYR A 60 -6.11 -10.21 -9.37
CA TYR A 60 -5.59 -9.79 -10.67
C TYR A 60 -5.77 -8.31 -10.98
N ASP A 61 -6.28 -7.52 -10.04
CA ASP A 61 -6.44 -6.07 -10.15
C ASP A 61 -5.83 -5.40 -8.91
N MET A 62 -4.52 -5.56 -8.74
CA MET A 62 -3.79 -4.97 -7.63
C MET A 62 -3.05 -3.72 -8.08
N TRP A 63 -3.30 -2.63 -7.37
CA TRP A 63 -2.56 -1.39 -7.53
C TRP A 63 -1.37 -1.36 -6.60
N TYR A 64 -0.19 -1.34 -7.19
CA TYR A 64 1.07 -1.50 -6.50
C TYR A 64 1.71 -0.16 -6.15
N PHE A 65 1.99 0.06 -4.86
CA PHE A 65 2.74 1.19 -4.33
C PHE A 65 4.17 0.78 -4.02
N GLN A 66 5.13 1.39 -4.73
CA GLN A 66 6.55 1.14 -4.51
C GLN A 66 7.08 2.05 -3.41
N PHE A 67 7.51 1.46 -2.31
CA PHE A 67 8.28 2.13 -1.30
C PHE A 67 9.75 1.73 -1.42
N GLY A 68 10.44 2.37 -2.37
CA GLY A 68 11.85 2.11 -2.68
C GLY A 68 12.78 2.91 -1.79
N LEU A 69 13.58 2.22 -0.98
CA LEU A 69 14.47 2.84 0.01
C LEU A 69 15.95 2.66 -0.34
N ALA A 70 16.31 1.60 -1.06
CA ALA A 70 17.70 1.25 -1.37
C ALA A 70 17.80 0.46 -2.68
N CYS A 71 18.87 -0.34 -2.83
CA CYS A 71 19.18 -1.11 -4.03
C CYS A 71 18.05 -2.05 -4.50
N CYS A 72 17.25 -2.60 -3.61
CA CYS A 72 16.10 -3.43 -3.99
C CYS A 72 15.07 -2.66 -4.84
N ALA A 73 14.98 -1.34 -4.69
CA ALA A 73 14.10 -0.51 -5.51
C ALA A 73 14.49 -0.54 -6.99
N ILE A 74 15.78 -0.63 -7.30
CA ILE A 74 16.28 -0.73 -8.67
C ILE A 74 15.85 -2.05 -9.30
N GLU A 75 15.89 -3.15 -8.56
CA GLU A 75 15.40 -4.45 -9.02
C GLU A 75 13.88 -4.47 -9.23
N VAL A 76 13.12 -3.73 -8.42
CA VAL A 76 11.68 -3.53 -8.66
C VAL A 76 11.44 -2.75 -9.96
N MET A 77 12.25 -1.72 -10.24
CA MET A 77 12.19 -1.00 -11.52
C MET A 77 12.56 -1.94 -12.68
N ALA A 78 13.56 -2.80 -12.51
CA ALA A 78 13.93 -3.80 -13.51
C ALA A 78 12.79 -4.83 -13.73
N ALA A 79 12.06 -5.19 -12.68
CA ALA A 79 10.90 -6.07 -12.77
C ALA A 79 9.72 -5.44 -13.51
N SER A 80 9.59 -4.11 -13.51
CA SER A 80 8.60 -3.38 -14.31
C SER A 80 9.06 -3.13 -15.75
N GLY A 81 10.31 -3.43 -16.07
CA GLY A 81 10.87 -3.27 -17.40
C GLY A 81 10.34 -4.32 -18.39
N PRO A 82 10.56 -4.10 -19.70
CA PRO A 82 9.94 -4.91 -20.75
C PRO A 82 10.38 -6.40 -20.75
N ARG A 83 11.52 -6.73 -20.14
CA ARG A 83 12.01 -8.10 -20.07
C ARG A 83 11.20 -8.96 -19.09
N HIS A 84 10.82 -8.40 -17.95
CA HIS A 84 10.18 -9.13 -16.88
C HIS A 84 8.70 -8.81 -16.75
N ASP A 85 8.32 -7.57 -16.97
CA ASP A 85 6.96 -7.01 -17.01
C ASP A 85 5.94 -7.74 -16.13
N PHE A 86 5.90 -7.35 -14.85
CA PHE A 86 4.95 -7.93 -13.91
C PHE A 86 3.49 -7.41 -14.11
N MET A 87 3.27 -6.45 -15.03
CA MET A 87 1.91 -6.00 -15.38
C MET A 87 1.07 -7.13 -15.95
N ARG A 88 1.69 -8.11 -16.64
CA ARG A 88 1.02 -9.32 -17.11
C ARG A 88 0.43 -10.18 -15.98
N LEU A 89 0.87 -9.97 -14.74
CA LEU A 89 0.33 -10.61 -13.55
C LEU A 89 -0.90 -9.88 -12.99
N GLY A 90 -1.36 -8.81 -13.66
CA GLY A 90 -2.48 -8.00 -13.22
C GLY A 90 -2.13 -6.97 -12.16
N ILE A 91 -0.86 -6.57 -12.11
CA ILE A 91 -0.41 -5.50 -11.21
C ILE A 91 -0.24 -4.24 -12.02
N ILE A 92 -1.02 -3.23 -11.66
CA ILE A 92 -0.96 -1.93 -12.33
C ILE A 92 0.16 -1.11 -11.70
N PRO A 93 1.10 -0.58 -12.49
CA PRO A 93 2.25 0.12 -11.96
C PRO A 93 1.89 1.50 -11.41
N LEU A 94 2.52 1.79 -10.27
CA LEU A 94 2.81 3.12 -9.75
C LEU A 94 1.62 4.07 -9.55
N PRO A 95 0.66 3.78 -8.67
CA PRO A 95 -0.15 4.85 -8.15
C PRO A 95 0.76 5.85 -7.41
N ALA A 96 0.61 7.12 -7.73
CA ALA A 96 1.38 8.19 -7.11
C ALA A 96 0.98 8.43 -5.64
N SER A 97 -0.11 7.81 -5.19
CA SER A 97 -0.66 8.00 -3.85
C SER A 97 -0.91 6.65 -3.16
N PRO A 98 -0.52 6.49 -1.88
CA PRO A 98 -0.84 5.29 -1.12
C PRO A 98 -2.36 5.05 -0.97
N ARG A 99 -3.18 6.09 -1.09
CA ARG A 99 -4.64 6.01 -0.99
C ARG A 99 -5.31 5.29 -2.17
N GLN A 100 -4.58 5.08 -3.25
CA GLN A 100 -5.05 4.39 -4.45
C GLN A 100 -4.45 2.97 -4.56
N ALA A 101 -3.57 2.59 -3.64
CA ALA A 101 -2.82 1.35 -3.73
C ALA A 101 -3.39 0.30 -2.77
N ASP A 102 -3.43 -0.94 -3.25
CA ASP A 102 -3.85 -2.11 -2.49
C ASP A 102 -2.66 -2.95 -2.04
N LEU A 103 -1.54 -2.85 -2.76
CA LEU A 103 -0.31 -3.56 -2.49
C LEU A 103 0.84 -2.60 -2.23
N MET A 104 1.51 -2.74 -1.08
CA MET A 104 2.73 -2.02 -0.76
C MET A 104 3.93 -2.95 -0.87
N VAL A 105 4.94 -2.54 -1.64
CA VAL A 105 6.23 -3.26 -1.70
C VAL A 105 7.29 -2.40 -1.02
N VAL A 106 7.77 -2.87 0.12
CA VAL A 106 8.88 -2.24 0.84
C VAL A 106 10.17 -2.84 0.34
N ALA A 107 10.91 -2.06 -0.44
CA ALA A 107 12.13 -2.50 -1.13
C ALA A 107 13.37 -1.77 -0.61
N GLY A 108 14.11 -2.42 0.26
CA GLY A 108 15.39 -1.90 0.75
C GLY A 108 15.47 -1.72 2.26
N THR A 109 16.50 -1.01 2.70
CA THR A 109 16.82 -0.80 4.11
C THR A 109 15.90 0.22 4.73
N VAL A 110 15.22 -0.13 5.80
CA VAL A 110 14.39 0.79 6.60
C VAL A 110 15.22 1.33 7.74
N THR A 111 15.40 2.65 7.78
CA THR A 111 16.05 3.32 8.90
C THR A 111 15.02 3.74 9.95
N ASP A 112 15.46 3.90 11.20
CA ASP A 112 14.58 4.33 12.29
C ASP A 112 13.93 5.69 12.03
N LYS A 113 14.61 6.57 11.28
CA LYS A 113 14.04 7.85 10.84
C LYS A 113 12.93 7.69 9.80
N MET A 114 12.99 6.64 8.97
CA MET A 114 11.98 6.35 7.96
C MET A 114 10.84 5.48 8.49
N ALA A 115 11.05 4.76 9.58
CA ALA A 115 10.04 3.90 10.19
C ALA A 115 8.68 4.59 10.41
N PRO A 116 8.60 5.81 10.98
CA PRO A 116 7.34 6.52 11.12
C PRO A 116 6.68 6.87 9.78
N ALA A 117 7.47 7.12 8.73
CA ALA A 117 6.94 7.42 7.40
C ALA A 117 6.33 6.16 6.76
N VAL A 118 6.98 5.01 6.88
CA VAL A 118 6.46 3.71 6.42
C VAL A 118 5.10 3.43 7.06
N LYS A 119 5.00 3.59 8.39
CA LYS A 119 3.75 3.37 9.12
C LYS A 119 2.65 4.34 8.66
N ARG A 120 2.94 5.63 8.52
CA ARG A 120 1.97 6.62 8.03
C ARG A 120 1.45 6.31 6.63
N LEU A 121 2.32 5.85 5.72
CA LEU A 121 1.92 5.49 4.37
C LEU A 121 1.05 4.22 4.38
N TYR A 122 1.41 3.24 5.21
CA TYR A 122 0.60 2.04 5.40
C TYR A 122 -0.80 2.37 5.95
N ASP A 123 -0.90 3.28 6.93
CA ASP A 123 -2.18 3.70 7.52
C ASP A 123 -3.07 4.46 6.51
N GLN A 124 -2.47 5.11 5.51
CA GLN A 124 -3.20 5.82 4.44
C GLN A 124 -3.74 4.90 3.35
N MET A 125 -3.29 3.66 3.28
CA MET A 125 -3.78 2.69 2.29
C MET A 125 -5.18 2.20 2.68
N PRO A 126 -6.10 2.08 1.69
CA PRO A 126 -7.43 1.53 1.93
C PRO A 126 -7.36 0.04 2.25
N GLU A 127 -8.36 -0.47 2.93
CA GLU A 127 -8.55 -1.90 3.12
C GLU A 127 -9.37 -2.49 1.95
N PRO A 128 -9.06 -3.69 1.53
CA PRO A 128 -8.00 -4.62 1.99
C PRO A 128 -6.63 -4.26 1.41
N LYS A 129 -5.60 -4.23 2.25
CA LYS A 129 -4.22 -3.92 1.86
C LYS A 129 -3.29 -5.08 2.12
N TYR A 130 -2.23 -5.16 1.32
CA TYR A 130 -1.22 -6.22 1.38
C TYR A 130 0.17 -5.62 1.38
N VAL A 131 1.12 -6.31 2.02
CA VAL A 131 2.50 -5.87 2.12
C VAL A 131 3.45 -6.98 1.69
N ILE A 132 4.34 -6.66 0.75
CA ILE A 132 5.48 -7.50 0.38
C ILE A 132 6.76 -6.85 0.92
N SER A 133 7.50 -7.57 1.72
CA SER A 133 8.84 -7.20 2.16
C SER A 133 9.86 -7.78 1.18
N MET A 134 10.59 -6.90 0.47
CA MET A 134 11.55 -7.30 -0.55
C MET A 134 12.99 -7.04 -0.12
N GLY A 135 13.75 -8.10 -0.07
CA GLY A 135 15.17 -8.10 0.22
C GLY A 135 15.52 -8.32 1.69
N SER A 136 16.74 -8.78 1.94
CA SER A 136 17.22 -9.12 3.28
C SER A 136 17.18 -7.94 4.25
N CYS A 137 17.41 -6.72 3.75
CA CYS A 137 17.36 -5.52 4.59
C CYS A 137 15.95 -5.24 5.12
N SER A 138 14.94 -5.36 4.28
CA SER A 138 13.53 -5.18 4.67
C SER A 138 13.05 -6.35 5.56
N ASN A 139 13.52 -7.57 5.30
CA ASN A 139 13.09 -8.76 6.04
C ASN A 139 13.65 -8.82 7.47
N SER A 140 14.95 -8.50 7.63
CA SER A 140 15.64 -8.72 8.92
C SER A 140 16.77 -7.72 9.20
N GLY A 141 16.85 -6.62 8.47
CA GLY A 141 17.99 -5.68 8.53
C GLY A 141 19.16 -6.08 7.63
N GLY A 142 19.24 -7.35 7.18
CA GLY A 142 20.26 -7.84 6.25
C GLY A 142 21.69 -7.61 6.72
N PRO A 143 22.59 -7.11 5.84
CA PRO A 143 23.98 -6.83 6.20
C PRO A 143 24.13 -5.75 7.28
N TYR A 144 23.10 -4.97 7.54
CA TYR A 144 23.08 -3.83 8.48
C TYR A 144 22.31 -4.13 9.77
N TRP A 145 22.07 -5.39 10.08
CA TRP A 145 21.27 -5.81 11.25
C TRP A 145 21.82 -5.30 12.58
N ASP A 146 23.15 -5.10 12.67
CA ASP A 146 23.82 -4.60 13.86
C ASP A 146 24.02 -3.08 13.88
N SER A 147 23.43 -2.37 12.91
CA SER A 147 23.48 -0.90 12.88
C SER A 147 22.51 -0.30 13.89
N TYR A 148 22.96 0.77 14.57
CA TYR A 148 22.15 1.51 15.52
C TYR A 148 21.00 2.33 14.90
N SER A 149 21.00 2.50 13.59
CA SER A 149 20.04 3.35 12.87
C SER A 149 19.10 2.56 11.93
N VAL A 150 19.21 1.22 11.90
CA VAL A 150 18.44 0.38 11.00
C VAL A 150 17.46 -0.49 11.76
N THR A 151 16.20 -0.42 11.37
CA THR A 151 15.14 -1.28 11.90
C THR A 151 15.38 -2.74 11.51
N LYS A 152 15.27 -3.65 12.47
CA LYS A 152 15.57 -5.09 12.29
C LYS A 152 14.43 -5.88 11.64
N GLY A 153 13.81 -5.32 10.62
CA GLY A 153 12.72 -5.90 9.86
C GLY A 153 11.49 -4.99 9.81
N VAL A 154 10.81 -5.00 8.70
CA VAL A 154 9.59 -4.21 8.48
C VAL A 154 8.40 -4.78 9.26
N ASP A 155 8.43 -6.06 9.56
CA ASP A 155 7.43 -6.77 10.37
C ASP A 155 7.26 -6.22 11.79
N GLN A 156 8.29 -5.52 12.29
CA GLN A 156 8.18 -4.79 13.57
C GLN A 156 7.33 -3.52 13.48
N LEU A 157 7.09 -3.01 12.27
CA LEU A 157 6.40 -1.75 12.03
C LEU A 157 4.99 -1.97 11.48
N ILE A 158 4.87 -2.89 10.53
CA ILE A 158 3.64 -3.18 9.78
C ILE A 158 3.53 -4.69 9.53
N PRO A 159 2.32 -5.25 9.47
CA PRO A 159 2.13 -6.65 9.14
C PRO A 159 2.59 -6.94 7.71
N VAL A 160 3.37 -8.00 7.51
CA VAL A 160 3.91 -8.43 6.22
C VAL A 160 3.21 -9.70 5.78
N ASP A 161 2.73 -9.72 4.53
CA ASP A 161 2.03 -10.86 3.96
C ASP A 161 2.96 -11.85 3.27
N VAL A 162 4.00 -11.34 2.58
CA VAL A 162 4.96 -12.13 1.82
C VAL A 162 6.36 -11.57 1.99
N TYR A 163 7.33 -12.46 2.20
CA TYR A 163 8.76 -12.13 2.27
C TYR A 163 9.47 -12.63 1.01
N VAL A 164 10.23 -11.74 0.37
CA VAL A 164 11.07 -12.08 -0.79
C VAL A 164 12.54 -12.02 -0.37
N PRO A 165 13.22 -13.16 -0.24
CA PRO A 165 14.63 -13.19 0.19
C PRO A 165 15.57 -12.81 -0.96
N GLY A 166 16.71 -12.22 -0.62
CA GLY A 166 17.79 -11.85 -1.56
C GLY A 166 18.45 -10.53 -1.18
N CYS A 167 19.61 -10.24 -1.76
CA CYS A 167 20.32 -8.99 -1.49
C CYS A 167 21.13 -8.52 -2.73
N PRO A 168 20.46 -7.81 -3.68
CA PRO A 168 19.02 -7.74 -3.91
C PRO A 168 18.45 -9.04 -4.48
N PRO A 169 17.16 -9.32 -4.28
CA PRO A 169 16.50 -10.43 -4.95
C PRO A 169 16.34 -10.15 -6.44
N ARG A 170 16.41 -11.18 -7.25
CA ARG A 170 16.17 -11.07 -8.70
C ARG A 170 14.73 -10.67 -8.99
N PRO A 171 14.47 -10.02 -10.14
CA PRO A 171 13.10 -9.65 -10.56
C PRO A 171 12.14 -10.84 -10.57
N GLU A 172 12.61 -12.03 -10.94
CA GLU A 172 11.81 -13.27 -10.97
C GLU A 172 11.35 -13.68 -9.56
N ALA A 173 12.22 -13.47 -8.55
CA ALA A 173 11.85 -13.75 -7.17
C ALA A 173 10.72 -12.85 -6.66
N LEU A 174 10.72 -11.57 -7.08
CA LEU A 174 9.59 -10.67 -6.82
C LEU A 174 8.31 -11.15 -7.51
N GLN A 175 8.40 -11.57 -8.77
CA GLN A 175 7.25 -12.12 -9.49
C GLN A 175 6.69 -13.37 -8.82
N GLU A 176 7.55 -14.25 -8.33
CA GLU A 176 7.13 -15.42 -7.54
C GLU A 176 6.43 -14.99 -6.23
N GLY A 177 6.98 -14.01 -5.52
CA GLY A 177 6.34 -13.41 -4.34
C GLY A 177 4.95 -12.87 -4.61
N ILE A 178 4.76 -12.20 -5.74
CA ILE A 178 3.46 -11.72 -6.22
C ILE A 178 2.49 -12.88 -6.47
N VAL A 179 2.94 -13.94 -7.14
CA VAL A 179 2.11 -15.13 -7.41
C VAL A 179 1.72 -15.83 -6.10
N LEU A 180 2.62 -15.88 -5.12
CA LEU A 180 2.31 -16.40 -3.79
C LEU A 180 1.23 -15.56 -3.10
N LEU A 181 1.34 -14.22 -3.18
CA LEU A 181 0.31 -13.33 -2.65
C LEU A 181 -1.04 -13.54 -3.33
N GLN A 182 -1.07 -13.66 -4.65
CA GLN A 182 -2.30 -13.96 -5.40
C GLN A 182 -2.95 -15.27 -4.96
N LYS A 183 -2.16 -16.31 -4.68
CA LYS A 183 -2.66 -17.57 -4.14
C LYS A 183 -3.25 -17.39 -2.74
N LYS A 184 -2.61 -16.59 -1.89
CA LYS A 184 -3.12 -16.23 -0.56
C LYS A 184 -4.48 -15.54 -0.66
N ILE A 185 -4.59 -14.49 -1.49
CA ILE A 185 -5.84 -13.73 -1.70
C ILE A 185 -6.98 -14.61 -2.18
N LYS A 186 -6.73 -15.54 -3.11
CA LYS A 186 -7.75 -16.48 -3.60
C LYS A 186 -8.30 -17.41 -2.52
N GLY A 187 -7.48 -17.72 -1.51
CA GLY A 187 -7.85 -18.58 -0.38
C GLY A 187 -8.47 -17.84 0.81
N GLU A 188 -8.44 -16.51 0.83
CA GLU A 188 -8.92 -15.71 1.95
C GLU A 188 -10.45 -15.61 2.00
N ASN A 189 -10.98 -15.57 3.23
CA ASN A 189 -12.36 -15.17 3.46
C ASN A 189 -12.45 -13.65 3.58
N ILE A 190 -13.07 -13.00 2.61
CA ILE A 190 -13.24 -11.55 2.55
C ILE A 190 -13.83 -10.99 3.86
N GLN A 191 -14.81 -11.69 4.43
CA GLN A 191 -15.51 -11.26 5.64
C GLN A 191 -14.63 -11.26 6.90
N GLU A 192 -13.71 -12.21 7.01
CA GLU A 192 -12.82 -12.30 8.18
C GLU A 192 -11.77 -11.17 8.16
N LYS A 193 -11.23 -10.86 6.99
CA LYS A 193 -10.21 -9.80 6.87
C LYS A 193 -10.78 -8.42 7.17
N TRP A 194 -12.02 -8.16 6.81
CA TRP A 194 -12.70 -6.90 7.11
C TRP A 194 -13.10 -6.77 8.58
N ARG A 195 -13.47 -7.87 9.25
CA ARG A 195 -13.80 -7.90 10.68
C ARG A 195 -12.58 -7.81 11.59
N ALA A 196 -11.44 -8.36 11.18
CA ALA A 196 -10.23 -8.36 12.00
C ALA A 196 -9.73 -6.94 12.32
N LYS A 197 -10.12 -5.94 11.52
CA LYS A 197 -9.74 -4.55 11.72
C LYS A 197 -10.49 -3.87 12.89
N ASP A 198 -11.70 -4.32 13.21
CA ASP A 198 -12.50 -3.71 14.28
C ASP A 198 -11.99 -4.06 15.69
N ILE A 199 -10.95 -4.88 15.80
CA ILE A 199 -10.50 -5.50 17.06
C ILE A 199 -9.15 -4.97 17.55
N GLU A 200 -8.36 -4.25 16.75
CA GLU A 200 -7.11 -3.65 17.23
C GLU A 200 -7.30 -2.17 17.62
N PRO A 201 -7.41 -1.87 18.95
CA PRO A 201 -7.22 -0.50 19.42
C PRO A 201 -5.74 -0.14 19.28
N VAL A 202 -5.46 0.95 18.59
CA VAL A 202 -4.14 1.59 18.50
C VAL A 202 -3.70 2.07 19.88
#